data_818235bf415f92670739cc0bb002538b
#
_entry.id   818235bf415f92670739cc0bb002538b
#
_cell.length_a   1.000
_cell.length_b   1.000
_cell.length_c   1.000
_cell.angle_alpha   90.00
_cell.angle_beta   90.00
_cell.angle_gamma   90.00
#
_symmetry.space_group_name_H-M   'P 1'
#
loop_
_entity.id
_entity.type
_entity.pdbx_description
1 polymer ?
#
loop_
_entity_poly.entity_id
_entity_poly.type
_entity_poly.pdbx_seq_one_letter_code
_entity_poly.pdbx_strand_id
1 'polypeptide(L)'
;MKKLNYLILLFLVSAFSFANVSPKEKEALIALYNSTNGKDWNSAWDINASENTWYGVKIENNQIVELSLQFNNLDGNLPQEIGDLVNLRKINLGFNKLKGKLPTSISNLKELISLELFMNSFEGNIPTELGELKKLENLKLYSNQFSGEIPNSLMQLTNLKELLLGSNFLTGTIPHEIYELAQLQKLSLMDNKLEGEIPVEIAQLKNLEELILSSNQFTGDLPFEFMSLAKLNTIMLSDNKLNEDYVSISGKNPPSLMQLNQIQSATATMDIEKE
;
A
#
# COMPACT_ATOMS: atom_id res chain seq x y z
N MET A 1 -36.54 -75.15 2.27
CA MET A 1 -35.42 -74.29 2.65
C MET A 1 -35.48 -73.00 1.88
N LYS A 2 -35.96 -71.94 2.52
CA LYS A 2 -36.09 -70.58 1.94
C LYS A 2 -34.78 -69.82 2.18
N LYS A 3 -34.06 -69.46 1.13
CA LYS A 3 -32.89 -68.59 1.20
C LYS A 3 -33.37 -67.13 1.36
N LEU A 4 -33.03 -66.53 2.51
CA LEU A 4 -33.30 -65.18 2.82
C LEU A 4 -32.13 -64.32 2.27
N ASN A 5 -32.42 -63.61 1.16
CA ASN A 5 -31.46 -62.64 0.59
C ASN A 5 -31.53 -61.35 1.40
N TYR A 6 -30.47 -61.06 2.19
CA TYR A 6 -30.28 -59.74 2.82
C TYR A 6 -29.75 -58.77 1.77
N LEU A 7 -30.58 -57.85 1.37
CA LEU A 7 -30.18 -56.70 0.57
C LEU A 7 -29.56 -55.66 1.51
N ILE A 8 -28.25 -55.58 1.53
CA ILE A 8 -27.55 -54.51 2.26
C ILE A 8 -27.66 -53.25 1.43
N LEU A 9 -28.56 -52.33 1.85
CA LEU A 9 -28.66 -50.98 1.30
C LEU A 9 -27.53 -50.14 1.89
N LEU A 10 -26.42 -50.00 1.16
CA LEU A 10 -25.36 -49.06 1.45
C LEU A 10 -25.88 -47.63 1.19
N PHE A 11 -26.32 -46.95 2.24
CA PHE A 11 -26.53 -45.50 2.18
C PHE A 11 -25.14 -44.83 2.05
N LEU A 12 -24.74 -44.48 0.84
CA LEU A 12 -23.73 -43.50 0.57
C LEU A 12 -24.28 -42.13 1.06
N VAL A 13 -24.07 -41.81 2.32
CA VAL A 13 -24.15 -40.44 2.79
C VAL A 13 -23.00 -39.72 2.13
N SER A 14 -23.28 -39.09 0.97
CA SER A 14 -22.40 -38.05 0.46
C SER A 14 -22.36 -36.96 1.53
N ALA A 15 -21.35 -36.98 2.39
CA ALA A 15 -20.99 -35.84 3.20
C ALA A 15 -20.68 -34.72 2.20
N PHE A 16 -21.64 -33.86 1.96
CA PHE A 16 -21.35 -32.53 1.42
C PHE A 16 -20.47 -31.88 2.47
N SER A 17 -19.17 -32.04 2.34
CA SER A 17 -18.22 -31.19 3.01
C SER A 17 -18.49 -29.79 2.47
N PHE A 18 -19.29 -29.02 3.18
CA PHE A 18 -19.28 -27.59 3.00
C PHE A 18 -17.86 -27.18 3.34
N ALA A 19 -17.15 -26.88 2.32
CA ALA A 19 -15.78 -26.45 2.41
C ALA A 19 -15.82 -25.09 3.09
N ASN A 20 -15.56 -25.04 4.38
CA ASN A 20 -15.47 -23.84 5.18
C ASN A 20 -14.01 -23.39 5.26
N VAL A 21 -13.79 -22.11 5.40
CA VAL A 21 -12.46 -21.58 5.77
C VAL A 21 -11.96 -22.23 7.04
N SER A 22 -10.66 -22.24 7.27
CA SER A 22 -10.10 -22.84 8.49
C SER A 22 -10.63 -22.12 9.74
N PRO A 23 -10.81 -22.79 10.88
CA PRO A 23 -11.20 -22.14 12.14
C PRO A 23 -10.30 -20.95 12.49
N LYS A 24 -9.00 -21.08 12.23
CA LYS A 24 -8.01 -20.03 12.49
C LYS A 24 -8.26 -18.76 11.64
N GLU A 25 -8.56 -18.91 10.35
CA GLU A 25 -8.91 -17.78 9.49
C GLU A 25 -10.22 -17.12 9.92
N LYS A 26 -11.22 -17.91 10.31
CA LYS A 26 -12.46 -17.36 10.85
C LYS A 26 -12.23 -16.57 12.13
N GLU A 27 -11.46 -17.10 13.06
CA GLU A 27 -11.09 -16.41 14.31
C GLU A 27 -10.36 -15.10 14.03
N ALA A 28 -9.46 -15.05 13.03
CA ALA A 28 -8.78 -13.84 12.62
C ALA A 28 -9.76 -12.76 12.10
N LEU A 29 -10.74 -13.14 11.29
CA LEU A 29 -11.79 -12.19 10.85
C LEU A 29 -12.66 -11.72 12.00
N ILE A 30 -13.02 -12.60 12.96
CA ILE A 30 -13.76 -12.23 14.16
C ILE A 30 -12.94 -11.30 15.06
N ALA A 31 -11.63 -11.53 15.18
CA ALA A 31 -10.73 -10.63 15.90
C ALA A 31 -10.71 -9.23 15.25
N LEU A 32 -10.64 -9.15 13.93
CA LEU A 32 -10.76 -7.89 13.20
C LEU A 32 -12.10 -7.20 13.49
N TYR A 33 -13.22 -7.93 13.38
CA TYR A 33 -14.55 -7.41 13.65
C TYR A 33 -14.65 -6.81 15.07
N ASN A 34 -14.16 -7.54 16.07
CA ASN A 34 -14.23 -7.12 17.47
C ASN A 34 -13.30 -5.92 17.76
N SER A 35 -12.08 -5.93 17.23
CA SER A 35 -11.06 -4.89 17.49
C SER A 35 -11.35 -3.58 16.76
N THR A 36 -12.27 -3.57 15.80
CA THR A 36 -12.60 -2.40 14.98
C THR A 36 -14.07 -2.00 15.04
N ASN A 37 -14.75 -2.32 16.15
CA ASN A 37 -16.17 -2.01 16.40
C ASN A 37 -17.10 -2.50 15.27
N GLY A 38 -17.00 -3.77 14.93
CA GLY A 38 -17.70 -4.37 13.79
C GLY A 38 -19.21 -4.14 13.76
N LYS A 39 -19.86 -3.95 14.93
CA LYS A 39 -21.29 -3.63 15.03
C LYS A 39 -21.65 -2.26 14.43
N ASP A 40 -20.68 -1.36 14.38
CA ASP A 40 -20.85 0.02 13.92
C ASP A 40 -20.34 0.20 12.48
N TRP A 41 -19.94 -0.89 11.80
CA TRP A 41 -19.54 -0.84 10.39
C TRP A 41 -20.74 -0.50 9.50
N ASN A 42 -20.49 0.18 8.39
CA ASN A 42 -21.53 0.46 7.39
C ASN A 42 -22.13 -0.82 6.81
N SER A 43 -21.31 -1.83 6.60
CA SER A 43 -21.69 -3.17 6.16
C SER A 43 -21.22 -4.20 7.18
N ALA A 44 -21.89 -4.22 8.35
CA ALA A 44 -21.57 -5.11 9.45
C ALA A 44 -21.80 -6.58 9.07
N TRP A 45 -20.91 -7.46 9.55
CA TRP A 45 -21.06 -8.90 9.35
C TRP A 45 -22.08 -9.49 10.35
N ASP A 46 -22.91 -10.41 9.88
CA ASP A 46 -23.56 -11.36 10.77
C ASP A 46 -22.56 -12.48 11.09
N ILE A 47 -21.95 -12.40 12.27
CA ILE A 47 -20.89 -13.34 12.70
C ILE A 47 -21.41 -14.78 12.92
N ASN A 48 -22.75 -14.99 12.94
CA ASN A 48 -23.38 -16.30 13.01
C ASN A 48 -23.64 -16.89 11.61
N ALA A 49 -23.55 -16.08 10.56
CA ALA A 49 -23.67 -16.52 9.18
C ALA A 49 -22.36 -17.10 8.65
N SER A 50 -22.41 -17.74 7.49
CA SER A 50 -21.22 -18.25 6.83
C SER A 50 -20.36 -17.11 6.26
N GLU A 51 -19.02 -17.24 6.37
CA GLU A 51 -18.02 -16.24 6.02
C GLU A 51 -18.09 -15.80 4.54
N ASN A 52 -18.61 -16.65 3.67
CA ASN A 52 -18.81 -16.34 2.26
C ASN A 52 -19.92 -15.29 2.00
N THR A 53 -20.71 -14.98 3.03
CA THR A 53 -21.73 -13.91 2.98
C THR A 53 -21.22 -12.60 3.56
N TRP A 54 -20.01 -12.58 4.14
CA TRP A 54 -19.46 -11.40 4.79
C TRP A 54 -18.95 -10.40 3.76
N TYR A 55 -19.48 -9.19 3.84
CA TYR A 55 -19.09 -8.12 2.94
C TYR A 55 -17.56 -7.94 2.89
N GLY A 56 -17.01 -7.88 1.68
CA GLY A 56 -15.59 -7.63 1.46
C GLY A 56 -14.67 -8.83 1.70
N VAL A 57 -15.18 -9.99 2.09
CA VAL A 57 -14.42 -11.24 2.21
C VAL A 57 -14.55 -12.05 0.94
N LYS A 58 -13.42 -12.37 0.31
CA LYS A 58 -13.37 -13.27 -0.85
C LYS A 58 -12.69 -14.57 -0.48
N ILE A 59 -13.39 -15.67 -0.77
CA ILE A 59 -12.93 -17.03 -0.49
C ILE A 59 -12.71 -17.77 -1.82
N GLU A 60 -11.55 -18.39 -1.97
CA GLU A 60 -11.22 -19.29 -3.08
C GLU A 60 -10.62 -20.58 -2.52
N ASN A 61 -11.11 -21.75 -2.95
CA ASN A 61 -10.64 -23.05 -2.46
C ASN A 61 -10.58 -23.16 -0.93
N ASN A 62 -11.60 -22.62 -0.24
CA ASN A 62 -11.70 -22.58 1.23
C ASN A 62 -10.65 -21.72 1.95
N GLN A 63 -10.00 -20.83 1.27
CA GLN A 63 -8.99 -19.92 1.78
C GLN A 63 -9.45 -18.48 1.57
N ILE A 64 -9.23 -17.62 2.57
CA ILE A 64 -9.50 -16.20 2.44
C ILE A 64 -8.36 -15.57 1.62
N VAL A 65 -8.71 -15.03 0.44
CA VAL A 65 -7.73 -14.50 -0.52
C VAL A 65 -7.80 -12.99 -0.70
N GLU A 66 -8.92 -12.36 -0.31
CA GLU A 66 -9.06 -10.91 -0.36
C GLU A 66 -9.92 -10.41 0.81
N LEU A 67 -9.52 -9.26 1.34
CA LEU A 67 -10.25 -8.50 2.35
C LEU A 67 -10.38 -7.06 1.90
N SER A 68 -11.58 -6.67 1.44
CA SER A 68 -11.89 -5.34 0.90
C SER A 68 -13.00 -4.67 1.70
N LEU A 69 -12.61 -3.90 2.74
CA LEU A 69 -13.51 -3.22 3.67
C LEU A 69 -13.35 -1.69 3.61
N GLN A 70 -13.00 -1.17 2.45
CA GLN A 70 -12.86 0.25 2.20
C GLN A 70 -14.18 1.00 2.47
N PHE A 71 -14.12 2.22 3.06
CA PHE A 71 -15.27 3.07 3.39
C PHE A 71 -16.30 2.40 4.33
N ASN A 72 -15.87 1.55 5.24
CA ASN A 72 -16.77 0.73 6.04
C ASN A 72 -16.86 1.13 7.52
N ASN A 73 -16.33 2.29 7.92
CA ASN A 73 -16.38 2.82 9.29
C ASN A 73 -15.67 1.93 10.33
N LEU A 74 -14.62 1.20 9.94
CA LEU A 74 -13.79 0.45 10.89
C LEU A 74 -13.11 1.43 11.85
N ASP A 75 -13.34 1.30 13.15
CA ASP A 75 -12.76 2.16 14.20
C ASP A 75 -12.08 1.32 15.28
N GLY A 76 -10.78 1.38 15.37
CA GLY A 76 -9.98 0.61 16.31
C GLY A 76 -8.62 0.21 15.74
N ASN A 77 -8.04 -0.84 16.29
CA ASN A 77 -6.71 -1.29 15.91
C ASN A 77 -6.77 -2.55 15.04
N LEU A 78 -5.88 -2.62 14.06
CA LEU A 78 -5.70 -3.86 13.30
C LEU A 78 -5.09 -4.92 14.23
N PRO A 79 -5.74 -6.08 14.42
CA PRO A 79 -5.28 -7.09 15.38
C PRO A 79 -4.12 -7.91 14.84
N GLN A 80 -3.33 -8.53 15.72
CA GLN A 80 -2.21 -9.38 15.32
C GLN A 80 -2.67 -10.63 14.53
N GLU A 81 -3.86 -11.09 14.78
CA GLU A 81 -4.50 -12.23 14.11
C GLU A 81 -4.69 -12.01 12.59
N ILE A 82 -4.57 -10.76 12.10
CA ILE A 82 -4.57 -10.50 10.66
C ILE A 82 -3.49 -11.33 9.94
N GLY A 83 -2.35 -11.57 10.61
CA GLY A 83 -1.26 -12.39 10.09
C GLY A 83 -1.57 -13.90 9.98
N ASP A 84 -2.73 -14.34 10.47
CA ASP A 84 -3.18 -15.73 10.34
C ASP A 84 -3.92 -15.98 9.01
N LEU A 85 -4.27 -14.93 8.28
CA LEU A 85 -4.88 -14.99 6.96
C LEU A 85 -3.82 -15.20 5.87
N VAL A 86 -3.00 -16.23 6.01
CA VAL A 86 -1.74 -16.44 5.24
C VAL A 86 -1.91 -16.56 3.72
N ASN A 87 -3.14 -16.79 3.25
CA ASN A 87 -3.46 -16.90 1.83
C ASN A 87 -3.94 -15.58 1.19
N LEU A 88 -3.99 -14.49 1.98
CA LEU A 88 -4.39 -13.19 1.46
C LEU A 88 -3.44 -12.71 0.36
N ARG A 89 -4.06 -12.32 -0.75
CA ARG A 89 -3.40 -11.66 -1.89
C ARG A 89 -3.71 -10.17 -1.94
N LYS A 90 -4.80 -9.74 -1.33
CA LYS A 90 -5.18 -8.33 -1.28
C LYS A 90 -5.83 -7.97 0.05
N ILE A 91 -5.37 -6.85 0.61
CA ILE A 91 -6.00 -6.15 1.73
C ILE A 91 -6.28 -4.71 1.28
N ASN A 92 -7.55 -4.30 1.33
CA ASN A 92 -7.95 -2.92 1.18
C ASN A 92 -8.85 -2.49 2.34
N LEU A 93 -8.27 -1.71 3.25
CA LEU A 93 -8.94 -1.12 4.42
C LEU A 93 -8.92 0.41 4.35
N GLY A 94 -8.72 1.00 3.18
CA GLY A 94 -8.66 2.45 2.98
C GLY A 94 -9.95 3.17 3.40
N PHE A 95 -9.86 4.48 3.68
CA PHE A 95 -10.98 5.33 4.09
C PHE A 95 -11.76 4.76 5.29
N ASN A 96 -11.04 4.45 6.37
CA ASN A 96 -11.62 4.02 7.63
C ASN A 96 -11.09 4.88 8.79
N LYS A 97 -11.28 4.46 10.03
CA LYS A 97 -10.82 5.12 11.26
C LYS A 97 -9.85 4.22 12.04
N LEU A 98 -9.12 3.36 11.32
CA LEU A 98 -8.13 2.47 11.92
C LEU A 98 -6.99 3.30 12.51
N LYS A 99 -6.50 2.88 13.69
CA LYS A 99 -5.49 3.61 14.46
C LYS A 99 -4.48 2.67 15.11
N GLY A 100 -3.53 3.27 15.83
CA GLY A 100 -2.44 2.53 16.46
C GLY A 100 -1.40 2.04 15.46
N LYS A 101 -0.55 1.12 15.87
CA LYS A 101 0.55 0.62 15.05
C LYS A 101 0.09 -0.48 14.10
N LEU A 102 0.69 -0.51 12.91
CA LEU A 102 0.55 -1.65 12.01
C LEU A 102 1.20 -2.89 12.65
N PRO A 103 0.46 -4.02 12.81
CA PRO A 103 1.01 -5.20 13.46
C PRO A 103 2.10 -5.86 12.61
N THR A 104 3.20 -6.28 13.25
CA THR A 104 4.33 -6.95 12.57
C THR A 104 3.94 -8.29 11.98
N SER A 105 2.90 -8.95 12.53
CA SER A 105 2.34 -10.19 11.99
C SER A 105 1.85 -10.09 10.55
N ILE A 106 1.63 -8.87 10.02
CA ILE A 106 1.29 -8.66 8.61
C ILE A 106 2.35 -9.24 7.66
N SER A 107 3.60 -9.35 8.12
CA SER A 107 4.68 -9.98 7.36
C SER A 107 4.50 -11.50 7.15
N ASN A 108 3.57 -12.15 7.87
CA ASN A 108 3.22 -13.55 7.65
C ASN A 108 2.45 -13.76 6.34
N LEU A 109 1.90 -12.70 5.75
CA LEU A 109 1.06 -12.74 4.55
C LEU A 109 1.92 -12.87 3.27
N LYS A 110 2.68 -13.95 3.14
CA LYS A 110 3.68 -14.12 2.06
C LYS A 110 3.09 -14.16 0.64
N GLU A 111 1.77 -14.35 0.52
CA GLU A 111 1.06 -14.31 -0.76
C GLU A 111 0.54 -12.92 -1.13
N LEU A 112 0.76 -11.89 -0.25
CA LEU A 112 0.19 -10.57 -0.43
C LEU A 112 0.79 -9.84 -1.63
N ILE A 113 -0.10 -9.36 -2.51
CA ILE A 113 0.20 -8.60 -3.73
C ILE A 113 -0.15 -7.12 -3.53
N SER A 114 -1.22 -6.82 -2.78
CA SER A 114 -1.65 -5.45 -2.53
C SER A 114 -1.99 -5.21 -1.08
N LEU A 115 -1.38 -4.17 -0.47
CA LEU A 115 -1.66 -3.67 0.87
C LEU A 115 -2.08 -2.20 0.78
N GLU A 116 -3.37 -1.94 0.98
CA GLU A 116 -3.97 -0.62 0.85
C GLU A 116 -4.62 -0.22 2.18
N LEU A 117 -3.95 0.67 2.94
CA LEU A 117 -4.36 1.15 4.27
C LEU A 117 -4.52 2.67 4.31
N PHE A 118 -4.56 3.32 3.15
CA PHE A 118 -4.59 4.77 3.00
C PHE A 118 -5.82 5.42 3.66
N MET A 119 -5.68 6.72 4.03
CA MET A 119 -6.74 7.50 4.67
C MET A 119 -7.31 6.80 5.92
N ASN A 120 -6.43 6.60 6.89
CA ASN A 120 -6.70 6.09 8.23
C ASN A 120 -5.93 6.94 9.26
N SER A 121 -5.75 6.42 10.47
CA SER A 121 -5.00 7.06 11.55
C SER A 121 -3.90 6.14 12.10
N PHE A 122 -3.33 5.26 11.27
CA PHE A 122 -2.19 4.44 11.68
C PHE A 122 -1.00 5.31 12.08
N GLU A 123 -0.33 4.94 13.16
CA GLU A 123 0.78 5.71 13.76
C GLU A 123 2.03 4.85 14.02
N GLY A 124 3.10 5.53 14.46
CA GLY A 124 4.39 4.88 14.70
C GLY A 124 5.16 4.62 13.42
N ASN A 125 6.18 3.78 13.49
CA ASN A 125 7.05 3.51 12.34
C ASN A 125 6.39 2.51 11.39
N ILE A 126 6.73 2.63 10.10
CA ILE A 126 6.45 1.57 9.13
C ILE A 126 7.27 0.34 9.55
N PRO A 127 6.64 -0.84 9.77
CA PRO A 127 7.37 -2.03 10.21
C PRO A 127 8.41 -2.49 9.19
N THR A 128 9.64 -2.76 9.65
CA THR A 128 10.72 -3.30 8.81
C THR A 128 10.37 -4.65 8.20
N GLU A 129 9.53 -5.41 8.89
CA GLU A 129 9.04 -6.73 8.49
C GLU A 129 8.21 -6.70 7.19
N LEU A 130 7.68 -5.53 6.78
CA LEU A 130 7.01 -5.40 5.47
C LEU A 130 7.93 -5.78 4.31
N GLY A 131 9.25 -5.57 4.43
CA GLY A 131 10.24 -5.98 3.44
C GLY A 131 10.30 -7.50 3.17
N GLU A 132 9.61 -8.31 3.97
CA GLU A 132 9.49 -9.76 3.78
C GLU A 132 8.39 -10.17 2.80
N LEU A 133 7.51 -9.24 2.39
CA LEU A 133 6.37 -9.50 1.50
C LEU A 133 6.81 -9.49 0.02
N LYS A 134 7.61 -10.46 -0.40
CA LYS A 134 8.30 -10.46 -1.70
C LYS A 134 7.39 -10.47 -2.93
N LYS A 135 6.09 -10.77 -2.77
CA LYS A 135 5.10 -10.71 -3.86
C LYS A 135 4.37 -9.37 -3.94
N LEU A 136 4.68 -8.43 -3.02
CA LEU A 136 3.97 -7.16 -2.96
C LEU A 136 4.27 -6.31 -4.20
N GLU A 137 3.21 -5.89 -4.86
CA GLU A 137 3.20 -5.00 -6.02
C GLU A 137 2.72 -3.60 -5.67
N ASN A 138 1.78 -3.49 -4.71
CA ASN A 138 1.18 -2.22 -4.33
C ASN A 138 1.23 -2.03 -2.81
N LEU A 139 1.88 -0.94 -2.38
CA LEU A 139 1.92 -0.51 -0.98
C LEU A 139 1.39 0.92 -0.88
N LYS A 140 0.16 1.08 -0.35
CA LYS A 140 -0.54 2.37 -0.23
C LYS A 140 -0.82 2.67 1.23
N LEU A 141 0.03 3.50 1.84
CA LEU A 141 -0.06 3.93 3.24
C LEU A 141 -0.30 5.43 3.38
N TYR A 142 -0.58 6.15 2.29
CA TYR A 142 -0.74 7.61 2.30
C TYR A 142 -1.91 8.07 3.16
N SER A 143 -1.83 9.31 3.65
CA SER A 143 -2.82 9.93 4.53
C SER A 143 -3.06 9.10 5.79
N ASN A 144 -1.98 8.96 6.58
CA ASN A 144 -1.94 8.35 7.89
C ASN A 144 -1.06 9.18 8.83
N GLN A 145 -0.65 8.61 9.96
CA GLN A 145 0.23 9.26 10.94
C GLN A 145 1.54 8.48 11.12
N PHE A 146 2.00 7.76 10.10
CA PHE A 146 3.29 7.07 10.15
C PHE A 146 4.44 8.06 10.33
N SER A 147 5.42 7.69 11.14
CA SER A 147 6.58 8.50 11.51
C SER A 147 7.87 7.69 11.43
N GLY A 148 9.00 8.35 11.73
CA GLY A 148 10.31 7.70 11.58
C GLY A 148 10.76 7.63 10.13
N GLU A 149 11.80 6.87 9.86
CA GLU A 149 12.41 6.77 8.53
C GLU A 149 11.69 5.77 7.62
N ILE A 150 11.88 5.91 6.32
CA ILE A 150 11.49 4.87 5.34
C ILE A 150 12.41 3.67 5.57
N PRO A 151 11.89 2.48 5.95
CA PRO A 151 12.75 1.34 6.23
C PRO A 151 13.49 0.86 4.99
N ASN A 152 14.82 0.68 5.07
CA ASN A 152 15.63 0.12 3.97
C ASN A 152 15.14 -1.27 3.53
N SER A 153 14.50 -2.02 4.42
CA SER A 153 13.92 -3.33 4.09
C SER A 153 12.85 -3.27 3.00
N LEU A 154 12.16 -2.12 2.83
CA LEU A 154 11.20 -1.93 1.75
C LEU A 154 11.85 -2.02 0.37
N MET A 155 13.14 -1.67 0.26
CA MET A 155 13.90 -1.76 -1.00
C MET A 155 14.09 -3.23 -1.46
N GLN A 156 13.81 -4.19 -0.60
CA GLN A 156 13.82 -5.61 -0.95
C GLN A 156 12.52 -6.10 -1.64
N LEU A 157 11.55 -5.23 -1.83
CA LEU A 157 10.27 -5.53 -2.50
C LEU A 157 10.41 -5.38 -4.03
N THR A 158 11.24 -6.17 -4.64
CA THR A 158 11.65 -6.03 -6.06
C THR A 158 10.51 -6.15 -7.08
N ASN A 159 9.33 -6.64 -6.67
CA ASN A 159 8.11 -6.68 -7.48
C ASN A 159 7.25 -5.42 -7.34
N LEU A 160 7.64 -4.46 -6.48
CA LEU A 160 6.82 -3.29 -6.16
C LEU A 160 6.66 -2.38 -7.39
N LYS A 161 5.41 -2.03 -7.70
CA LYS A 161 4.99 -1.12 -8.78
C LYS A 161 4.53 0.22 -8.25
N GLU A 162 3.86 0.23 -7.10
CA GLU A 162 3.38 1.45 -6.46
C GLU A 162 3.86 1.53 -5.01
N LEU A 163 4.60 2.60 -4.67
CA LEU A 163 5.00 2.95 -3.29
C LEU A 163 4.43 4.33 -2.97
N LEU A 164 3.28 4.36 -2.30
CA LEU A 164 2.55 5.58 -2.00
C LEU A 164 2.51 5.80 -0.48
N LEU A 165 3.41 6.68 0.02
CA LEU A 165 3.61 6.99 1.44
C LEU A 165 3.28 8.46 1.77
N GLY A 166 2.68 9.20 0.84
CA GLY A 166 2.40 10.63 0.98
C GLY A 166 1.49 10.96 2.15
N SER A 167 1.52 12.22 2.60
CA SER A 167 0.71 12.74 3.71
C SER A 167 0.84 11.87 4.98
N ASN A 168 2.06 11.86 5.52
CA ASN A 168 2.45 11.21 6.76
C ASN A 168 3.43 12.12 7.54
N PHE A 169 4.12 11.59 8.55
CA PHE A 169 5.12 12.30 9.33
C PHE A 169 6.51 11.66 9.19
N LEU A 170 6.80 11.07 8.02
CA LEU A 170 8.07 10.39 7.76
C LEU A 170 9.24 11.39 7.75
N THR A 171 10.38 10.96 8.27
CA THR A 171 11.62 11.75 8.43
C THR A 171 12.80 11.02 7.79
N GLY A 172 13.99 11.64 7.85
CA GLY A 172 15.20 11.07 7.26
C GLY A 172 15.23 11.23 5.74
N THR A 173 15.90 10.33 5.05
CA THR A 173 16.19 10.44 3.62
C THR A 173 15.49 9.34 2.82
N ILE A 174 15.44 9.51 1.50
CA ILE A 174 15.10 8.40 0.61
C ILE A 174 16.29 7.43 0.60
N PRO A 175 16.09 6.13 0.89
CA PRO A 175 17.18 5.15 0.85
C PRO A 175 17.86 5.10 -0.52
N HIS A 176 19.21 5.07 -0.55
CA HIS A 176 19.96 4.96 -1.80
C HIS A 176 19.65 3.65 -2.56
N GLU A 177 19.29 2.59 -1.83
CA GLU A 177 18.91 1.30 -2.37
C GLU A 177 17.57 1.33 -3.14
N ILE A 178 16.93 2.50 -3.28
CA ILE A 178 15.68 2.69 -4.06
C ILE A 178 15.77 2.10 -5.48
N TYR A 179 16.97 2.02 -6.07
CA TYR A 179 17.21 1.43 -7.38
C TYR A 179 16.85 -0.06 -7.47
N GLU A 180 16.81 -0.78 -6.33
CA GLU A 180 16.42 -2.18 -6.28
C GLU A 180 14.94 -2.39 -6.66
N LEU A 181 14.12 -1.36 -6.54
CA LEU A 181 12.71 -1.39 -6.92
C LEU A 181 12.53 -1.25 -8.45
N ALA A 182 13.20 -2.06 -9.22
CA ALA A 182 13.30 -1.93 -10.69
C ALA A 182 11.93 -2.00 -11.43
N GLN A 183 10.87 -2.50 -10.79
CA GLN A 183 9.52 -2.54 -11.34
C GLN A 183 8.68 -1.30 -10.98
N LEU A 184 9.23 -0.37 -10.18
CA LEU A 184 8.47 0.77 -9.67
C LEU A 184 8.00 1.69 -10.80
N GLN A 185 6.71 1.96 -10.79
CA GLN A 185 6.00 2.85 -11.73
C GLN A 185 5.59 4.15 -11.05
N LYS A 186 5.20 4.09 -9.77
CA LYS A 186 4.74 5.25 -9.02
C LYS A 186 5.44 5.33 -7.67
N LEU A 187 6.08 6.48 -7.44
CA LEU A 187 6.67 6.85 -6.16
C LEU A 187 6.03 8.15 -5.68
N SER A 188 5.29 8.10 -4.59
CA SER A 188 4.75 9.30 -3.94
C SER A 188 5.17 9.35 -2.47
N LEU A 189 5.93 10.39 -2.14
CA LEU A 189 6.39 10.72 -0.79
C LEU A 189 5.94 12.11 -0.36
N MET A 190 5.01 12.74 -1.10
CA MET A 190 4.55 14.10 -0.86
C MET A 190 4.08 14.31 0.58
N ASP A 191 4.16 15.55 1.04
CA ASP A 191 3.61 15.97 2.34
C ASP A 191 4.12 15.07 3.48
N ASN A 192 5.46 15.14 3.71
CA ASN A 192 6.18 14.48 4.77
C ASN A 192 7.26 15.44 5.34
N LYS A 193 8.17 14.92 6.14
CA LYS A 193 9.31 15.65 6.72
C LYS A 193 10.65 15.08 6.25
N LEU A 194 10.65 14.50 5.03
CA LEU A 194 11.87 13.92 4.45
C LEU A 194 12.86 15.04 4.09
N GLU A 195 14.16 14.75 4.25
CA GLU A 195 15.23 15.73 4.07
C GLU A 195 16.42 15.14 3.28
N GLY A 196 17.49 15.92 3.14
CA GLY A 196 18.66 15.51 2.36
C GLY A 196 18.48 15.73 0.87
N GLU A 197 19.42 15.25 0.08
CA GLU A 197 19.35 15.34 -1.38
C GLU A 197 18.47 14.26 -1.96
N ILE A 198 17.88 14.54 -3.13
CA ILE A 198 17.13 13.54 -3.90
C ILE A 198 18.15 12.58 -4.52
N PRO A 199 18.12 11.26 -4.20
CA PRO A 199 19.17 10.34 -4.64
C PRO A 199 19.14 10.13 -6.16
N VAL A 200 20.34 10.23 -6.77
CA VAL A 200 20.53 10.02 -8.21
C VAL A 200 20.11 8.61 -8.64
N GLU A 201 20.11 7.65 -7.75
CA GLU A 201 19.72 6.26 -7.94
C GLU A 201 18.27 6.10 -8.42
N ILE A 202 17.40 7.08 -8.16
CA ILE A 202 16.04 7.11 -8.74
C ILE A 202 16.09 7.07 -10.28
N ALA A 203 17.13 7.61 -10.92
CA ALA A 203 17.32 7.55 -12.36
C ALA A 203 17.49 6.12 -12.92
N GLN A 204 17.72 5.13 -12.06
CA GLN A 204 17.80 3.72 -12.45
C GLN A 204 16.42 3.06 -12.56
N LEU A 205 15.35 3.68 -12.04
CA LEU A 205 13.99 3.20 -12.10
C LEU A 205 13.37 3.40 -13.48
N LYS A 206 13.79 2.61 -14.47
CA LYS A 206 13.40 2.80 -15.88
C LYS A 206 11.91 2.62 -16.18
N ASN A 207 11.14 2.09 -15.23
CA ASN A 207 9.70 1.94 -15.34
C ASN A 207 8.94 3.10 -14.66
N LEU A 208 9.63 4.04 -14.02
CA LEU A 208 9.00 5.13 -13.27
C LEU A 208 8.21 6.06 -14.20
N GLU A 209 6.93 6.22 -13.89
CA GLU A 209 5.96 7.05 -14.60
C GLU A 209 5.58 8.29 -13.78
N GLU A 210 5.48 8.14 -12.46
CA GLU A 210 5.09 9.20 -11.54
C GLU A 210 6.11 9.32 -10.40
N LEU A 211 6.65 10.54 -10.20
CA LEU A 211 7.53 10.91 -9.09
C LEU A 211 6.96 12.13 -8.37
N ILE A 212 6.43 11.94 -7.16
CA ILE A 212 5.76 13.00 -6.40
C ILE A 212 6.49 13.16 -5.06
N LEU A 213 7.30 14.21 -4.93
CA LEU A 213 8.15 14.54 -3.78
C LEU A 213 7.82 15.89 -3.15
N SER A 214 6.79 16.61 -3.65
CA SER A 214 6.40 17.93 -3.16
C SER A 214 6.10 17.94 -1.65
N SER A 215 6.23 19.13 -1.05
CA SER A 215 5.95 19.38 0.37
C SER A 215 6.78 18.49 1.30
N ASN A 216 8.10 18.64 1.21
CA ASN A 216 9.11 17.99 2.03
C ASN A 216 10.25 18.97 2.39
N GLN A 217 11.40 18.48 2.81
CA GLN A 217 12.57 19.30 3.15
C GLN A 217 13.80 18.93 2.32
N PHE A 218 13.60 18.38 1.10
CA PHE A 218 14.69 18.02 0.21
C PHE A 218 15.53 19.24 -0.16
N THR A 219 16.86 19.04 -0.27
CA THR A 219 17.87 20.05 -0.57
C THR A 219 18.66 19.67 -1.82
N GLY A 220 19.61 20.54 -2.23
CA GLY A 220 20.47 20.28 -3.37
C GLY A 220 19.77 20.52 -4.71
N ASP A 221 20.31 19.93 -5.76
CA ASP A 221 19.82 20.05 -7.13
C ASP A 221 19.03 18.81 -7.55
N LEU A 222 18.16 18.96 -8.52
CA LEU A 222 17.54 17.81 -9.18
C LEU A 222 18.59 17.07 -10.01
N PRO A 223 18.80 15.75 -9.79
CA PRO A 223 19.79 14.99 -10.53
C PRO A 223 19.56 15.05 -12.05
N PHE A 224 20.58 15.44 -12.81
CA PHE A 224 20.54 15.53 -14.28
C PHE A 224 20.17 14.19 -14.93
N GLU A 225 20.56 13.09 -14.30
CA GLU A 225 20.30 11.71 -14.73
C GLU A 225 18.81 11.39 -14.88
N PHE A 226 17.91 12.18 -14.23
CA PHE A 226 16.45 12.01 -14.37
C PHE A 226 15.97 12.24 -15.81
N MET A 227 16.74 12.93 -16.66
CA MET A 227 16.49 13.03 -18.11
C MET A 227 16.47 11.65 -18.80
N SER A 228 17.07 10.63 -18.21
CA SER A 228 17.07 9.26 -18.73
C SER A 228 15.79 8.47 -18.44
N LEU A 229 14.87 9.02 -17.65
CA LEU A 229 13.60 8.39 -17.25
C LEU A 229 12.56 8.55 -18.38
N ALA A 230 12.67 7.75 -19.42
CA ALA A 230 11.87 7.89 -20.65
C ALA A 230 10.36 7.70 -20.45
N LYS A 231 9.93 7.04 -19.38
CA LYS A 231 8.51 6.83 -19.05
C LYS A 231 7.94 7.87 -18.08
N LEU A 232 8.81 8.68 -17.46
CA LEU A 232 8.36 9.66 -16.47
C LEU A 232 7.49 10.72 -17.15
N ASN A 233 6.24 10.78 -16.73
CA ASN A 233 5.24 11.72 -17.28
C ASN A 233 4.72 12.72 -16.22
N THR A 234 4.96 12.42 -14.95
CA THR A 234 4.56 13.29 -13.83
C THR A 234 5.74 13.44 -12.88
N ILE A 235 6.14 14.67 -12.62
CA ILE A 235 7.11 15.04 -11.59
C ILE A 235 6.58 16.21 -10.79
N MET A 236 6.54 16.09 -9.45
CA MET A 236 6.10 17.16 -8.54
C MET A 236 7.16 17.35 -7.46
N LEU A 237 7.77 18.53 -7.39
CA LEU A 237 8.91 18.86 -6.53
C LEU A 237 8.68 20.14 -5.70
N SER A 238 7.57 20.86 -5.89
CA SER A 238 7.27 22.11 -5.19
C SER A 238 7.31 21.96 -3.66
N ASP A 239 7.46 23.09 -2.98
CA ASP A 239 7.50 23.13 -1.51
C ASP A 239 8.60 22.24 -0.91
N ASN A 240 9.83 22.41 -1.37
CA ASN A 240 11.06 21.82 -0.86
C ASN A 240 12.11 22.92 -0.59
N LYS A 241 13.31 22.52 -0.22
CA LYS A 241 14.48 23.42 0.00
C LYS A 241 15.54 23.21 -1.10
N LEU A 242 15.11 22.87 -2.31
CA LEU A 242 16.00 22.68 -3.46
C LEU A 242 16.66 24.01 -3.83
N ASN A 243 17.81 23.95 -4.52
CA ASN A 243 18.55 25.15 -4.91
C ASN A 243 17.79 26.00 -5.94
N GLU A 244 16.87 25.37 -6.70
CA GLU A 244 15.99 26.04 -7.65
C GLU A 244 14.53 25.68 -7.35
N ASP A 245 13.61 26.62 -7.66
CA ASP A 245 12.17 26.37 -7.56
C ASP A 245 11.71 25.56 -8.77
N TYR A 246 11.41 24.30 -8.57
CA TYR A 246 10.90 23.45 -9.63
C TYR A 246 9.37 23.47 -9.68
N VAL A 247 8.82 23.78 -10.85
CA VAL A 247 7.38 23.71 -11.07
C VAL A 247 6.98 22.26 -11.35
N SER A 248 5.88 21.84 -10.73
CA SER A 248 5.31 20.52 -10.97
C SER A 248 4.84 20.40 -12.43
N ILE A 249 5.25 19.33 -13.10
CA ILE A 249 4.86 19.03 -14.47
C ILE A 249 4.09 17.70 -14.51
N SER A 250 2.95 17.75 -15.20
CA SER A 250 2.15 16.55 -15.49
C SER A 250 1.78 16.57 -16.97
N GLY A 251 2.00 15.45 -17.68
CA GLY A 251 1.69 15.36 -19.10
C GLY A 251 2.21 14.11 -19.79
N LYS A 252 1.88 13.93 -21.07
CA LYS A 252 2.21 12.73 -21.85
C LYS A 252 3.64 12.62 -22.32
N ASN A 253 4.47 13.68 -22.15
CA ASN A 253 5.89 13.68 -22.53
C ASN A 253 6.73 13.79 -21.26
N PRO A 254 7.81 13.02 -21.11
CA PRO A 254 8.69 13.19 -19.96
C PRO A 254 9.18 14.62 -19.89
N PRO A 255 9.08 15.29 -18.72
CA PRO A 255 9.54 16.65 -18.55
C PRO A 255 11.05 16.69 -18.76
N SER A 256 11.53 17.59 -19.62
CA SER A 256 12.97 17.88 -19.68
C SER A 256 13.33 18.90 -18.59
N LEU A 257 14.51 18.79 -17.99
CA LEU A 257 15.06 19.81 -17.08
C LEU A 257 15.08 21.20 -17.74
N MET A 258 15.29 21.28 -19.04
CA MET A 258 15.18 22.53 -19.81
C MET A 258 13.77 23.12 -19.76
N GLN A 259 12.72 22.30 -19.79
CA GLN A 259 11.34 22.80 -19.69
C GLN A 259 11.04 23.29 -18.27
N LEU A 260 11.58 22.63 -17.24
CA LEU A 260 11.49 23.07 -15.84
C LEU A 260 12.15 24.47 -15.68
N ASN A 261 13.34 24.67 -16.22
CA ASN A 261 14.09 25.94 -16.12
C ASN A 261 13.48 27.06 -16.99
N GLN A 262 12.90 26.77 -18.16
CA GLN A 262 12.29 27.78 -19.04
C GLN A 262 11.02 28.38 -18.45
N ILE A 263 10.26 27.63 -17.66
CA ILE A 263 9.04 28.15 -17.01
C ILE A 263 9.39 29.17 -15.91
N GLN A 264 10.50 28.97 -15.19
CA GLN A 264 10.99 29.92 -14.19
C GLN A 264 11.40 31.27 -14.80
N SER A 265 12.08 31.26 -15.96
CA SER A 265 12.49 32.49 -16.66
C SER A 265 11.28 33.27 -17.17
N ALA A 266 10.18 32.63 -17.54
CA ALA A 266 8.96 33.25 -17.99
C ALA A 266 8.16 33.92 -16.85
N THR A 267 8.17 33.31 -15.65
CA THR A 267 7.51 33.90 -14.46
C THR A 267 8.28 35.11 -13.93
N ALA A 268 9.61 35.03 -13.91
CA ALA A 268 10.47 36.15 -13.48
C ALA A 268 10.37 37.37 -14.41
N THR A 269 10.15 37.17 -15.72
CA THR A 269 9.93 38.29 -16.67
C THR A 269 8.55 38.93 -16.56
N MET A 270 7.52 38.21 -16.11
CA MET A 270 6.20 38.82 -15.88
C MET A 270 6.14 39.71 -14.64
N ASP A 271 6.95 39.47 -13.63
CA ASP A 271 7.00 40.30 -12.41
C ASP A 271 7.79 41.60 -12.62
N ILE A 272 8.69 41.68 -13.60
CA ILE A 272 9.47 42.89 -13.92
C ILE A 272 8.68 43.89 -14.78
N GLU A 273 7.64 43.47 -15.52
CA GLU A 273 6.80 44.35 -16.32
C GLU A 273 5.65 45.01 -15.55
N LYS A 274 5.56 44.83 -14.22
CA LYS A 274 4.52 45.42 -13.35
C LYS A 274 5.00 46.50 -12.39
N GLU A 275 6.25 46.95 -12.47
CA GLU A 275 6.75 48.16 -11.86
C GLU A 275 6.96 49.25 -12.95
#